data_fe5775abb4ace513def4918607aae437
#
_entry.id   fe5775abb4ace513def4918607aae437
#
_cell.length_a   1.000
_cell.length_b   1.000
_cell.length_c   1.000
_cell.angle_alpha   90.00
_cell.angle_beta   90.00
_cell.angle_gamma   90.00
#
_symmetry.space_group_name_H-M   'P 1'
#
loop_
_entity.id
_entity.type
_entity.pdbx_description
1 polymer ?
#
loop_
_entity_poly.entity_id
_entity_poly.type
_entity_poly.pdbx_seq_one_letter_code
_entity_poly.pdbx_strand_id
1 'polypeptide(L)'
;VATNTWLLNSLDNIENYSNSDPENRYDINMVRNEYESVQLVIQTDSKKSLKIERIGNNDAIEFQCRKLEAFNGKYDVLIPCDNEIEHDDKVVRAWLTFKVRSEAEAKRHKEIIRFKTDDKEYAVAISINVVNASLPETPSIASVFGINPQNFIFTGLSEEQKIEKRKAASDLLLEYRISPYFSTWLSGTMKTECFSSPY
;
A
#
# COMPACT_ATOMS: atom_id res chain seq x y z
N VAL A 1 3.96 -7.15 28.40
CA VAL A 1 4.02 -5.78 27.88
C VAL A 1 2.74 -5.58 27.07
N ALA A 2 1.87 -4.67 27.50
CA ALA A 2 0.66 -4.38 26.74
C ALA A 2 1.10 -3.89 25.34
N THR A 3 0.66 -4.60 24.31
CA THR A 3 0.92 -4.19 22.93
C THR A 3 -0.05 -3.06 22.61
N ASN A 4 0.48 -1.88 22.32
CA ASN A 4 -0.32 -0.74 21.85
C ASN A 4 -0.37 -0.72 20.33
N THR A 5 -0.61 -1.89 19.73
CA THR A 5 -0.68 -2.09 18.28
C THR A 5 -1.94 -2.86 17.92
N TRP A 6 -2.54 -2.51 16.80
CA TRP A 6 -3.69 -3.21 16.21
C TRP A 6 -3.38 -3.49 14.75
N LEU A 7 -3.65 -4.71 14.33
CA LEU A 7 -3.59 -5.12 12.93
C LEU A 7 -5.00 -5.42 12.45
N LEU A 8 -5.39 -4.81 11.35
CA LEU A 8 -6.73 -4.85 10.79
C LEU A 8 -6.67 -5.30 9.33
N ASN A 9 -7.73 -5.92 8.86
CA ASN A 9 -7.87 -6.19 7.43
C ASN A 9 -7.88 -4.88 6.62
N SER A 10 -7.40 -4.93 5.39
CA SER A 10 -7.37 -3.76 4.49
C SER A 10 -8.76 -3.15 4.21
N LEU A 11 -9.82 -3.92 4.36
CA LEU A 11 -11.20 -3.49 4.14
C LEU A 11 -11.91 -3.00 5.42
N ASP A 12 -11.29 -3.17 6.58
CA ASP A 12 -11.87 -2.71 7.84
C ASP A 12 -11.79 -1.18 7.96
N ASN A 13 -12.76 -0.61 8.67
CA ASN A 13 -12.67 0.81 9.00
C ASN A 13 -11.64 1.03 10.11
N ILE A 14 -10.51 1.64 9.76
CA ILE A 14 -9.38 1.89 10.68
C ILE A 14 -9.75 2.79 11.87
N GLU A 15 -10.82 3.57 11.79
CA GLU A 15 -11.28 4.41 12.89
C GLU A 15 -11.84 3.58 14.05
N ASN A 16 -12.28 2.36 13.76
CA ASN A 16 -12.88 1.44 14.73
C ASN A 16 -11.85 0.52 15.40
N TYR A 17 -10.54 0.78 15.25
CA TYR A 17 -9.47 -0.09 15.77
C TYR A 17 -9.60 -0.40 17.26
N SER A 18 -10.07 0.54 18.06
CA SER A 18 -10.22 0.39 19.52
C SER A 18 -11.38 -0.50 19.95
N ASN A 19 -12.22 -0.97 19.02
CA ASN A 19 -13.30 -1.92 19.29
C ASN A 19 -12.78 -3.35 19.45
N SER A 20 -11.53 -3.60 19.14
CA SER A 20 -10.85 -4.89 19.32
C SER A 20 -9.69 -4.78 20.31
N ASP A 21 -9.27 -5.91 20.84
CA ASP A 21 -8.07 -5.97 21.66
C ASP A 21 -6.81 -5.69 20.83
N PRO A 22 -5.77 -5.08 21.42
CA PRO A 22 -4.50 -4.88 20.73
C PRO A 22 -3.89 -6.20 20.30
N GLU A 23 -3.48 -6.28 19.04
CA GLU A 23 -2.87 -7.46 18.47
C GLU A 23 -1.65 -7.06 17.61
N ASN A 24 -0.58 -7.84 17.77
CA ASN A 24 0.66 -7.63 17.00
C ASN A 24 0.99 -8.80 16.06
N ARG A 25 0.03 -9.67 15.79
CA ARG A 25 0.16 -10.80 14.87
C ARG A 25 -1.01 -10.81 13.90
N TYR A 26 -0.71 -11.15 12.65
CA TYR A 26 -1.73 -11.24 11.61
C TYR A 26 -1.36 -12.37 10.62
N ASP A 27 -2.34 -13.18 10.26
CA ASP A 27 -2.17 -14.26 9.29
C ASP A 27 -2.89 -13.90 7.98
N ILE A 28 -2.19 -14.02 6.85
CA ILE A 28 -2.74 -13.83 5.50
C ILE A 28 -2.42 -15.02 4.62
N ASN A 29 -3.37 -15.35 3.74
CA ASN A 29 -3.16 -16.34 2.69
C ASN A 29 -2.98 -15.60 1.38
N MET A 30 -1.93 -15.93 0.63
CA MET A 30 -1.60 -15.30 -0.63
C MET A 30 -1.19 -16.36 -1.65
N VAL A 31 -1.32 -16.03 -2.92
CA VAL A 31 -0.73 -16.78 -4.02
C VAL A 31 0.47 -16.01 -4.59
N ARG A 32 1.27 -16.63 -5.45
CA ARG A 32 2.37 -15.93 -6.13
C ARG A 32 1.84 -14.80 -7.00
N ASN A 33 2.61 -13.72 -7.12
CA ASN A 33 2.27 -12.49 -7.83
C ASN A 33 1.07 -11.72 -7.25
N GLU A 34 0.63 -12.01 -6.05
CA GLU A 34 -0.44 -11.31 -5.37
C GLU A 34 0.09 -10.19 -4.49
N TYR A 35 -0.68 -9.10 -4.41
CA TYR A 35 -0.52 -8.04 -3.43
C TYR A 35 -1.60 -8.19 -2.37
N GLU A 36 -1.21 -8.08 -1.11
CA GLU A 36 -2.14 -8.01 0.02
C GLU A 36 -1.68 -6.96 1.00
N SER A 37 -2.61 -6.34 1.70
CA SER A 37 -2.31 -5.25 2.62
C SER A 37 -2.98 -5.45 3.97
N VAL A 38 -2.30 -4.96 5.00
CA VAL A 38 -2.77 -4.95 6.38
C VAL A 38 -2.69 -3.53 6.92
N GLN A 39 -3.72 -3.08 7.59
CA GLN A 39 -3.71 -1.81 8.29
C GLN A 39 -3.07 -1.99 9.67
N LEU A 40 -2.21 -1.05 10.06
CA LEU A 40 -1.56 -1.02 11.36
C LEU A 40 -1.91 0.27 12.09
N VAL A 41 -2.30 0.15 13.34
CA VAL A 41 -2.42 1.27 14.27
C VAL A 41 -1.43 1.09 15.40
N ILE A 42 -0.70 2.14 15.75
CA ILE A 42 0.22 2.19 16.87
C ILE A 42 -0.18 3.35 17.78
N GLN A 43 -0.49 3.07 19.03
CA GLN A 43 -0.58 4.10 20.05
C GLN A 43 0.79 4.36 20.66
N THR A 44 1.25 5.60 20.59
CA THR A 44 2.55 6.04 21.09
C THR A 44 2.44 7.33 21.90
N ASP A 45 3.25 7.48 22.91
CA ASP A 45 3.38 8.74 23.67
C ASP A 45 4.44 9.66 23.03
N SER A 46 5.21 9.16 22.08
CA SER A 46 6.18 9.95 21.32
C SER A 46 5.43 10.86 20.34
N LYS A 47 5.93 12.08 20.20
CA LYS A 47 5.53 13.05 19.17
C LYS A 47 6.60 13.19 18.07
N LYS A 48 7.43 12.19 17.93
CA LYS A 48 8.51 12.16 16.96
C LYS A 48 8.17 11.14 15.87
N SER A 49 9.13 10.86 15.04
CA SER A 49 9.03 9.84 14.02
C SER A 49 9.16 8.41 14.58
N LEU A 50 8.62 7.46 13.83
CA LEU A 50 8.81 6.02 14.01
C LEU A 50 9.73 5.50 12.92
N LYS A 51 10.92 5.04 13.26
CA LYS A 51 11.81 4.35 12.33
C LYS A 51 11.28 2.95 12.03
N ILE A 52 11.28 2.59 10.77
CA ILE A 52 10.76 1.30 10.28
C ILE A 52 11.94 0.39 9.98
N GLU A 53 11.92 -0.82 10.50
CA GLU A 53 12.93 -1.83 10.26
C GLU A 53 12.25 -3.16 9.95
N ARG A 54 12.49 -3.72 8.75
CA ARG A 54 12.13 -5.08 8.43
C ARG A 54 13.20 -6.02 8.94
N ILE A 55 12.81 -6.99 9.78
CA ILE A 55 13.72 -7.95 10.41
C ILE A 55 13.82 -9.20 9.55
N GLY A 56 15.03 -9.53 9.16
CA GLY A 56 15.33 -10.64 8.26
C GLY A 56 15.30 -10.23 6.79
N ASN A 57 15.89 -11.06 5.97
CA ASN A 57 15.89 -10.89 4.52
C ASN A 57 15.08 -12.03 3.91
N ASN A 58 13.87 -11.72 3.48
CA ASN A 58 13.01 -12.67 2.78
C ASN A 58 12.77 -12.13 1.36
N ASP A 59 13.66 -12.52 0.44
CA ASP A 59 13.62 -12.05 -0.95
C ASP A 59 12.36 -12.53 -1.70
N ALA A 60 11.65 -13.54 -1.17
CA ALA A 60 10.42 -14.04 -1.76
C ALA A 60 9.21 -13.11 -1.55
N ILE A 61 9.29 -12.19 -0.58
CA ILE A 61 8.22 -11.26 -0.22
C ILE A 61 8.73 -9.83 -0.35
N GLU A 62 8.13 -9.02 -1.19
CA GLU A 62 8.35 -7.57 -1.22
C GLU A 62 7.48 -6.90 -0.16
N PHE A 63 7.99 -5.84 0.44
CA PHE A 63 7.32 -5.09 1.49
C PHE A 63 7.37 -3.60 1.23
N GLN A 64 6.24 -2.95 1.41
CA GLN A 64 6.12 -1.50 1.39
C GLN A 64 5.35 -1.03 2.62
N CYS A 65 5.77 0.08 3.20
CA CYS A 65 5.03 0.80 4.22
C CYS A 65 4.61 2.17 3.70
N ARG A 66 3.36 2.55 3.97
CA ARG A 66 2.84 3.89 3.71
C ARG A 66 2.17 4.41 4.97
N LYS A 67 2.35 5.68 5.27
CA LYS A 67 1.57 6.37 6.30
C LYS A 67 0.14 6.54 5.79
N LEU A 68 -0.83 6.30 6.65
CA LEU A 68 -2.22 6.54 6.35
C LEU A 68 -2.66 7.85 7.01
N GLU A 69 -3.03 8.83 6.20
CA GLU A 69 -3.47 10.15 6.66
C GLU A 69 -4.95 10.40 6.35
N ALA A 70 -5.54 11.26 7.17
CA ALA A 70 -6.91 11.69 6.97
C ALA A 70 -6.99 12.84 5.96
N PHE A 71 -7.91 12.73 5.03
CA PHE A 71 -8.33 13.81 4.15
C PHE A 71 -9.86 13.98 4.29
N ASN A 72 -10.31 15.22 4.55
CA ASN A 72 -11.72 15.49 4.82
C ASN A 72 -12.36 14.59 5.89
N GLY A 73 -11.57 14.26 6.93
CA GLY A 73 -12.02 13.44 8.06
C GLY A 73 -12.06 11.93 7.80
N LYS A 74 -11.53 11.45 6.67
CA LYS A 74 -11.41 10.02 6.35
C LYS A 74 -9.95 9.63 6.13
N TYR A 75 -9.54 8.49 6.67
CA TYR A 75 -8.20 7.93 6.50
C TYR A 75 -8.13 7.12 5.20
N ASP A 76 -7.82 7.80 4.09
CA ASP A 76 -7.75 7.20 2.75
C ASP A 76 -6.58 7.70 1.90
N VAL A 77 -5.71 8.56 2.47
CA VAL A 77 -4.52 9.03 1.78
C VAL A 77 -3.31 8.21 2.21
N LEU A 78 -2.66 7.56 1.25
CA LEU A 78 -1.45 6.76 1.46
C LEU A 78 -0.21 7.57 1.07
N ILE A 79 0.59 7.94 2.06
CA ILE A 79 1.84 8.68 1.87
C ILE A 79 3.02 7.71 1.93
N PRO A 80 3.84 7.62 0.88
CA PRO A 80 5.04 6.78 0.91
C PRO A 80 5.94 7.14 2.09
N CYS A 81 6.45 6.15 2.78
CA CYS A 81 7.44 6.30 3.83
C CYS A 81 8.50 5.20 3.67
N ASP A 82 9.74 5.60 3.40
CA ASP A 82 10.82 4.65 3.13
C ASP A 82 11.23 3.92 4.42
N ASN A 83 11.80 4.62 5.38
CA ASN A 83 12.31 4.04 6.62
C ASN A 83 11.78 4.75 7.88
N GLU A 84 10.88 5.70 7.73
CA GLU A 84 10.43 6.53 8.83
C GLU A 84 9.02 7.09 8.61
N ILE A 85 8.19 7.08 9.65
CA ILE A 85 6.87 7.71 9.66
C ILE A 85 6.94 8.92 10.56
N GLU A 86 6.91 10.12 10.00
CA GLU A 86 6.74 11.35 10.77
C GLU A 86 5.29 11.49 11.26
N HIS A 87 5.11 11.86 12.51
CA HIS A 87 3.79 12.04 13.10
C HIS A 87 3.80 13.03 14.27
N ASP A 88 2.69 13.73 14.43
CA ASP A 88 2.44 14.65 15.55
C ASP A 88 1.40 14.09 16.53
N ASP A 89 0.70 13.05 16.13
CA ASP A 89 -0.39 12.44 16.88
C ASP A 89 0.10 11.29 17.78
N LYS A 90 -0.68 11.00 18.82
CA LYS A 90 -0.49 9.82 19.67
C LYS A 90 -0.88 8.50 19.00
N VAL A 91 -1.54 8.57 17.86
CA VAL A 91 -2.02 7.42 17.11
C VAL A 91 -1.46 7.49 15.70
N VAL A 92 -0.54 6.61 15.40
CA VAL A 92 0.04 6.44 14.06
C VAL A 92 -0.70 5.37 13.32
N ARG A 93 -1.05 5.64 12.06
CA ARG A 93 -1.71 4.69 11.17
C ARG A 93 -0.82 4.43 9.97
N ALA A 94 -0.65 3.15 9.65
CA ALA A 94 0.17 2.72 8.54
C ALA A 94 -0.54 1.65 7.71
N TRP A 95 -0.16 1.59 6.45
CA TRP A 95 -0.60 0.62 5.47
C TRP A 95 0.59 -0.22 5.05
N LEU A 96 0.58 -1.49 5.42
CA LEU A 96 1.64 -2.45 5.16
C LEU A 96 1.23 -3.29 3.96
N THR A 97 1.93 -3.16 2.84
CA THR A 97 1.67 -3.93 1.63
C THR A 97 2.75 -4.99 1.45
N PHE A 98 2.32 -6.20 1.18
CA PHE A 98 3.17 -7.35 0.85
C PHE A 98 2.87 -7.81 -0.57
N LYS A 99 3.92 -8.20 -1.30
CA LYS A 99 3.80 -8.84 -2.61
C LYS A 99 4.58 -10.15 -2.59
N VAL A 100 3.92 -11.23 -2.93
CA VAL A 100 4.57 -12.52 -3.10
C VAL A 100 5.17 -12.60 -4.50
N ARG A 101 6.47 -12.81 -4.62
CA ARG A 101 7.15 -12.95 -5.91
C ARG A 101 6.77 -14.24 -6.62
N SER A 102 6.98 -14.29 -7.94
CA SER A 102 6.66 -15.45 -8.79
C SER A 102 7.40 -16.73 -8.40
N GLU A 103 8.64 -16.58 -7.91
CA GLU A 103 9.52 -17.68 -7.51
C GLU A 103 9.36 -18.11 -6.05
N ALA A 104 8.47 -17.47 -5.29
CA ALA A 104 8.27 -17.78 -3.88
C ALA A 104 7.84 -19.24 -3.67
N GLU A 105 8.44 -19.90 -2.68
CA GLU A 105 8.03 -21.24 -2.29
C GLU A 105 6.64 -21.22 -1.64
N ALA A 106 5.82 -22.22 -1.99
CA ALA A 106 4.52 -22.45 -1.35
C ALA A 106 4.72 -23.01 0.08
N LYS A 107 4.86 -22.09 1.03
CA LYS A 107 5.02 -22.37 2.46
C LYS A 107 4.60 -21.17 3.29
N ARG A 108 4.64 -21.33 4.59
CA ARG A 108 4.46 -20.20 5.51
C ARG A 108 5.74 -19.39 5.61
N HIS A 109 5.66 -18.10 5.27
CA HIS A 109 6.68 -17.11 5.45
C HIS A 109 6.32 -16.23 6.65
N LYS A 110 7.32 -15.74 7.38
CA LYS A 110 7.12 -14.86 8.53
C LYS A 110 7.86 -13.56 8.30
N GLU A 111 7.12 -12.46 8.36
CA GLU A 111 7.64 -11.10 8.31
C GLU A 111 7.54 -10.46 9.69
N ILE A 112 8.60 -9.83 10.13
CA ILE A 112 8.61 -9.04 11.38
C ILE A 112 8.96 -7.62 11.00
N ILE A 113 8.06 -6.70 11.29
CA ILE A 113 8.25 -5.27 11.08
C ILE A 113 8.35 -4.61 12.44
N ARG A 114 9.40 -3.85 12.63
CA ARG A 114 9.72 -3.16 13.85
C ARG A 114 9.60 -1.66 13.63
N PHE A 115 8.95 -0.99 14.56
CA PHE A 115 8.79 0.46 14.59
C PHE A 115 9.43 0.98 15.87
N LYS A 116 10.40 1.89 15.74
CA LYS A 116 11.20 2.37 16.87
C LYS A 116 11.09 3.88 17.02
N THR A 117 10.92 4.31 18.25
CA THR A 117 11.23 5.66 18.70
C THR A 117 12.55 5.63 19.49
N ASP A 118 13.00 6.77 20.01
CA ASP A 118 14.18 6.83 20.88
C ASP A 118 14.01 5.95 22.14
N ASP A 119 12.80 5.84 22.68
CA ASP A 119 12.51 5.23 23.98
C ASP A 119 11.72 3.92 23.91
N LYS A 120 11.06 3.63 22.79
CA LYS A 120 10.13 2.49 22.66
C LYS A 120 10.29 1.76 21.34
N GLU A 121 9.95 0.48 21.40
CA GLU A 121 9.91 -0.39 20.23
C GLU A 121 8.55 -1.09 20.17
N TYR A 122 7.99 -1.11 18.96
CA TYR A 122 6.79 -1.84 18.61
C TYR A 122 7.15 -2.85 17.53
N ALA A 123 6.73 -4.09 17.66
CA ALA A 123 6.98 -5.10 16.65
C ALA A 123 5.68 -5.81 16.29
N VAL A 124 5.45 -5.97 15.00
CA VAL A 124 4.35 -6.74 14.46
C VAL A 124 4.87 -7.91 13.63
N ALA A 125 4.17 -9.03 13.70
CA ALA A 125 4.51 -10.25 12.99
C ALA A 125 3.39 -10.61 12.02
N ILE A 126 3.71 -10.63 10.72
CA ILE A 126 2.79 -11.04 9.66
C ILE A 126 3.20 -12.45 9.21
N SER A 127 2.27 -13.37 9.26
CA SER A 127 2.44 -14.75 8.82
C SER A 127 1.78 -14.89 7.45
N ILE A 128 2.58 -15.07 6.41
CA ILE A 128 2.13 -15.15 5.02
C ILE A 128 2.15 -16.61 4.59
N ASN A 129 0.98 -17.21 4.44
CA ASN A 129 0.83 -18.56 3.93
C ASN A 129 0.72 -18.53 2.41
N VAL A 130 1.81 -18.82 1.71
CA VAL A 130 1.84 -18.86 0.25
C VAL A 130 1.25 -20.19 -0.23
N VAL A 131 0.09 -20.12 -0.86
CA VAL A 131 -0.60 -21.25 -1.47
C VAL A 131 0.08 -21.60 -2.80
N ASN A 132 0.07 -22.90 -3.16
CA ASN A 132 0.69 -23.36 -4.42
C ASN A 132 -0.16 -23.02 -5.66
N ALA A 133 -0.34 -21.73 -5.88
CA ALA A 133 -0.98 -21.14 -7.04
C ALA A 133 -0.27 -19.83 -7.42
N SER A 134 -0.53 -19.32 -8.61
CA SER A 134 0.05 -18.06 -9.07
C SER A 134 -0.98 -17.25 -9.85
N LEU A 135 -1.05 -15.96 -9.60
CA LEU A 135 -1.73 -15.06 -10.49
C LEU A 135 -0.89 -14.84 -11.75
N PRO A 136 -1.51 -14.81 -12.95
CA PRO A 136 -0.78 -14.51 -14.18
C PRO A 136 -0.22 -13.07 -14.12
N GLU A 137 0.91 -12.83 -14.77
CA GLU A 137 1.51 -11.47 -14.84
C GLU A 137 0.55 -10.50 -15.54
N THR A 138 -0.06 -10.96 -16.62
CA THR A 138 -1.07 -10.21 -17.35
C THR A 138 -2.46 -10.71 -16.96
N PRO A 139 -3.40 -9.83 -16.58
CA PRO A 139 -4.77 -10.24 -16.27
C PRO A 139 -5.41 -10.92 -17.48
N SER A 140 -6.04 -12.08 -17.25
CA SER A 140 -6.84 -12.76 -18.29
C SER A 140 -8.19 -12.08 -18.52
N ILE A 141 -8.63 -11.25 -17.59
CA ILE A 141 -9.88 -10.47 -17.68
C ILE A 141 -9.49 -8.99 -17.69
N ALA A 142 -9.84 -8.29 -18.76
CA ALA A 142 -9.66 -6.86 -18.84
C ALA A 142 -10.60 -6.16 -17.84
N SER A 143 -10.04 -5.32 -17.00
CA SER A 143 -10.81 -4.38 -16.17
C SER A 143 -10.85 -3.01 -16.87
N VAL A 144 -11.86 -2.21 -16.54
CA VAL A 144 -11.93 -0.82 -16.98
C VAL A 144 -12.07 0.06 -15.77
N PHE A 145 -11.01 0.82 -15.46
CA PHE A 145 -11.05 1.80 -14.39
C PHE A 145 -10.94 3.21 -14.96
N GLY A 146 -12.03 3.98 -14.84
CA GLY A 146 -12.10 5.34 -15.37
C GLY A 146 -11.23 6.30 -14.55
N ILE A 147 -10.21 6.86 -15.15
CA ILE A 147 -9.47 7.98 -14.58
C ILE A 147 -10.04 9.26 -15.19
N ASN A 148 -10.65 10.10 -14.35
CA ASN A 148 -11.07 11.44 -14.79
C ASN A 148 -9.88 12.41 -14.60
N PRO A 149 -9.30 12.95 -15.69
CA PRO A 149 -8.19 13.89 -15.58
C PRO A 149 -8.52 15.17 -14.79
N GLN A 150 -9.81 15.53 -14.68
CA GLN A 150 -10.25 16.68 -13.88
C GLN A 150 -10.12 16.46 -12.37
N ASN A 151 -10.07 15.20 -11.92
CA ASN A 151 -9.85 14.88 -10.51
C ASN A 151 -8.39 15.10 -10.09
N PHE A 152 -7.48 15.25 -11.04
CA PHE A 152 -6.10 15.61 -10.75
C PHE A 152 -5.98 17.14 -10.74
N ILE A 153 -5.64 17.71 -9.58
CA ILE A 153 -5.34 19.13 -9.45
C ILE A 153 -4.00 19.40 -10.11
N PHE A 154 -4.04 19.76 -11.39
CA PHE A 154 -2.85 20.11 -12.18
C PHE A 154 -2.56 21.62 -12.22
N THR A 155 -3.12 22.37 -11.27
CA THR A 155 -2.93 23.83 -11.21
C THR A 155 -1.45 24.16 -11.02
N GLY A 156 -0.90 25.00 -11.88
CA GLY A 156 0.49 25.44 -11.82
C GLY A 156 1.52 24.47 -12.41
N LEU A 157 1.09 23.34 -12.99
CA LEU A 157 2.00 22.41 -13.67
C LEU A 157 2.11 22.73 -15.17
N SER A 158 3.30 22.48 -15.75
CA SER A 158 3.50 22.50 -17.19
C SER A 158 2.79 21.31 -17.87
N GLU A 159 2.61 21.34 -19.18
CA GLU A 159 1.99 20.22 -19.91
C GLU A 159 2.83 18.93 -19.80
N GLU A 160 4.15 19.05 -19.81
CA GLU A 160 5.07 17.92 -19.61
C GLU A 160 4.87 17.29 -18.22
N GLN A 161 4.78 18.10 -17.17
CA GLN A 161 4.52 17.63 -15.81
C GLN A 161 3.15 16.96 -15.68
N LYS A 162 2.14 17.48 -16.37
CA LYS A 162 0.80 16.87 -16.41
C LYS A 162 0.83 15.50 -17.08
N ILE A 163 1.57 15.36 -18.19
CA ILE A 163 1.76 14.09 -18.91
C ILE A 163 2.45 13.08 -17.98
N GLU A 164 3.53 13.48 -17.31
CA GLU A 164 4.27 12.64 -16.38
C GLU A 164 3.38 12.14 -15.23
N LYS A 165 2.58 13.03 -14.63
CA LYS A 165 1.63 12.64 -13.56
C LYS A 165 0.57 11.66 -14.05
N ARG A 166 0.03 11.84 -15.25
CA ARG A 166 -0.93 10.89 -15.85
C ARG A 166 -0.30 9.54 -16.12
N LYS A 167 0.94 9.54 -16.64
CA LYS A 167 1.69 8.31 -16.86
C LYS A 167 1.92 7.58 -15.54
N ALA A 168 2.40 8.27 -14.51
CA ALA A 168 2.61 7.67 -13.19
C ALA A 168 1.33 7.06 -12.59
N ALA A 169 0.18 7.73 -12.76
CA ALA A 169 -1.11 7.18 -12.32
C ALA A 169 -1.52 5.93 -13.12
N SER A 170 -1.25 5.91 -14.43
CA SER A 170 -1.51 4.72 -15.27
C SER A 170 -0.60 3.56 -14.88
N ASP A 171 0.68 3.82 -14.70
CA ASP A 171 1.69 2.82 -14.33
C ASP A 171 1.33 2.19 -12.97
N LEU A 172 0.88 3.01 -12.02
CA LEU A 172 0.40 2.52 -10.72
C LEU A 172 -0.81 1.58 -10.86
N LEU A 173 -1.80 1.93 -11.67
CA LEU A 173 -2.94 1.05 -11.90
C LEU A 173 -2.54 -0.27 -12.56
N LEU A 174 -1.67 -0.21 -13.57
CA LEU A 174 -1.15 -1.40 -14.25
C LEU A 174 -0.35 -2.30 -13.31
N GLU A 175 0.44 -1.72 -12.41
CA GLU A 175 1.15 -2.47 -11.35
C GLU A 175 0.18 -3.30 -10.51
N TYR A 176 -0.99 -2.74 -10.18
CA TYR A 176 -2.06 -3.42 -9.45
C TYR A 176 -3.05 -4.15 -10.37
N ARG A 177 -2.71 -4.37 -11.65
CA ARG A 177 -3.51 -5.12 -12.63
C ARG A 177 -4.86 -4.52 -12.94
N ILE A 178 -4.98 -3.22 -12.79
CA ILE A 178 -6.15 -2.45 -13.14
C ILE A 178 -5.90 -1.77 -14.49
N SER A 179 -6.74 -2.02 -15.50
CA SER A 179 -6.60 -1.36 -16.80
C SER A 179 -7.13 0.07 -16.71
N PRO A 180 -6.27 1.10 -16.89
CA PRO A 180 -6.69 2.48 -16.86
C PRO A 180 -7.50 2.83 -18.11
N TYR A 181 -8.59 3.54 -17.94
CA TYR A 181 -9.38 4.11 -19.03
C TYR A 181 -9.47 5.61 -18.84
N PHE A 182 -9.00 6.37 -19.85
CA PHE A 182 -9.17 7.80 -19.90
C PHE A 182 -10.35 8.12 -20.80
N SER A 183 -11.40 8.75 -20.27
CA SER A 183 -12.50 9.19 -21.10
C SER A 183 -12.05 10.30 -22.04
N THR A 184 -12.15 10.06 -23.34
CA THR A 184 -11.74 10.99 -24.39
C THR A 184 -12.65 12.21 -24.53
N TRP A 185 -13.72 12.28 -23.77
CA TRP A 185 -14.70 13.37 -23.84
C TRP A 185 -14.15 14.76 -23.48
N LEU A 186 -12.94 14.85 -22.95
CA LEU A 186 -12.36 16.08 -22.42
C LEU A 186 -11.10 16.56 -23.15
N SER A 187 -10.67 15.91 -24.20
CA SER A 187 -9.48 16.37 -24.92
C SER A 187 -9.59 16.09 -26.41
N GLY A 188 -9.92 17.11 -27.19
CA GLY A 188 -9.75 17.10 -28.63
C GLY A 188 -8.30 16.95 -29.11
N THR A 189 -7.37 16.45 -28.26
CA THR A 189 -5.94 16.36 -28.53
C THR A 189 -5.20 15.23 -27.82
N MET A 190 -5.87 14.21 -27.27
CA MET A 190 -5.12 13.02 -26.89
C MET A 190 -4.80 12.19 -28.13
N LYS A 191 -3.58 12.36 -28.65
CA LYS A 191 -3.02 11.40 -29.59
C LYS A 191 -2.97 10.02 -28.90
N THR A 192 -3.38 9.00 -29.62
CA THR A 192 -3.42 7.58 -29.28
C THR A 192 -2.06 6.96 -28.89
N GLU A 193 -1.02 7.75 -28.81
CA GLU A 193 0.35 7.32 -28.51
C GLU A 193 0.57 6.86 -27.05
N CYS A 194 -0.36 7.20 -26.14
CA CYS A 194 -0.30 6.70 -24.75
C CYS A 194 -0.83 5.27 -24.57
N PHE A 195 -1.41 4.68 -25.60
CA PHE A 195 -2.03 3.35 -25.55
C PHE A 195 -1.42 2.33 -26.51
N SER A 196 -0.26 2.60 -27.05
CA SER A 196 0.53 1.54 -27.66
C SER A 196 1.14 0.69 -26.55
N SER A 197 0.27 -0.07 -25.87
CA SER A 197 0.72 -1.26 -25.15
C SER A 197 1.36 -2.18 -26.20
N PRO A 198 2.56 -2.69 -25.95
CA PRO A 198 3.17 -3.71 -26.80
C PRO A 198 2.53 -5.09 -26.52
N TYR A 199 1.20 -5.21 -26.68
CA TYR A 199 0.46 -6.48 -26.65
C TYR A 199 -0.32 -6.62 -27.94
#